data_bfcf907e54efd6f84207c2ea0fda9470
#
_entry.id   bfcf907e54efd6f84207c2ea0fda9470
#
_cell.length_a   1.000
_cell.length_b   1.000
_cell.length_c   1.000
_cell.angle_alpha   90.00
_cell.angle_beta   90.00
_cell.angle_gamma   90.00
#
_symmetry.space_group_name_H-M   'P 1'
#
loop_
_entity.id
_entity.type
_entity.pdbx_description
1 polymer ?
#
loop_
_entity_poly.entity_id
_entity_poly.type
_entity_poly.pdbx_seq_one_letter_code
_entity_poly.pdbx_strand_id
1 'polypeptide(L)'
;MEKPEVINVHECPECKIAKGWGEEVIICNHELYCGKLLRFKQGAKFSMHYHMIKDETWYVDKGQFIYRWIDTETAEVQEQILNVGDVVRQLPGQPHQLEALTEGVVFEVSTEHFDSDSYRVWKGDTL
;
A
#
# COMPACT_ATOMS: atom_id res chain seq x y z
N MET A 1 23.41 -20.29 -18.56
CA MET A 1 22.32 -19.54 -17.91
C MET A 1 22.43 -19.75 -16.42
N GLU A 2 22.33 -18.67 -15.67
CA GLU A 2 22.30 -18.76 -14.22
C GLU A 2 20.99 -19.38 -13.73
N LYS A 3 21.08 -20.12 -12.62
CA LYS A 3 19.90 -20.67 -11.97
C LYS A 3 19.09 -19.52 -11.34
N PRO A 4 17.77 -19.45 -11.58
CA PRO A 4 16.94 -18.46 -10.90
C PRO A 4 17.06 -18.58 -9.39
N GLU A 5 17.17 -17.44 -8.71
CA GLU A 5 17.11 -17.39 -7.26
C GLU A 5 15.67 -17.55 -6.80
N VAL A 6 15.46 -18.40 -5.79
CA VAL A 6 14.16 -18.57 -5.13
C VAL A 6 14.29 -18.14 -3.69
N ILE A 7 13.46 -17.19 -3.26
CA ILE A 7 13.40 -16.78 -1.86
C ILE A 7 11.98 -16.97 -1.33
N ASN A 8 11.87 -17.19 -0.03
CA ASN A 8 10.59 -17.20 0.66
C ASN A 8 10.51 -15.93 1.51
N VAL A 9 9.59 -15.03 1.17
CA VAL A 9 9.47 -13.73 1.85
C VAL A 9 9.12 -13.88 3.33
N HIS A 10 8.45 -14.96 3.72
CA HIS A 10 8.11 -15.22 5.12
C HIS A 10 9.34 -15.61 5.96
N GLU A 11 10.39 -16.09 5.31
CA GLU A 11 11.68 -16.46 5.93
C GLU A 11 12.77 -15.41 5.69
N CYS A 12 12.41 -14.25 5.17
CA CYS A 12 13.31 -13.16 4.78
C CYS A 12 13.07 -11.95 5.69
N PRO A 13 13.87 -11.74 6.75
CA PRO A 13 13.67 -10.59 7.66
C PRO A 13 13.77 -9.24 6.94
N GLU A 14 14.70 -9.09 6.00
CA GLU A 14 14.87 -7.85 5.23
C GLU A 14 13.73 -7.57 4.23
N CYS A 15 12.92 -8.59 3.93
CA CYS A 15 11.73 -8.41 3.08
C CYS A 15 10.56 -7.78 3.84
N LYS A 16 10.62 -7.73 5.17
CA LYS A 16 9.53 -7.24 6.02
C LYS A 16 9.93 -5.92 6.66
N ILE A 17 9.09 -4.91 6.49
CA ILE A 17 9.28 -3.59 7.08
C ILE A 17 8.15 -3.34 8.06
N ALA A 18 8.48 -3.22 9.35
CA ALA A 18 7.50 -2.93 10.39
C ALA A 18 6.96 -1.51 10.23
N LYS A 19 5.66 -1.36 10.37
CA LYS A 19 4.92 -0.09 10.32
C LYS A 19 4.02 0.03 11.54
N GLY A 20 3.60 1.24 11.88
CA GLY A 20 2.65 1.44 12.96
C GLY A 20 1.29 0.78 12.70
N TRP A 21 0.90 0.64 11.44
CA TRP A 21 -0.35 0.01 11.02
C TRP A 21 -0.24 -1.51 10.78
N GLY A 22 0.96 -2.08 10.79
CA GLY A 22 1.21 -3.48 10.51
C GLY A 22 2.59 -3.70 9.93
N GLU A 23 2.66 -4.25 8.73
CA GLU A 23 3.93 -4.43 8.03
C GLU A 23 3.77 -4.42 6.51
N GLU A 24 4.82 -4.02 5.82
CA GLU A 24 4.97 -4.24 4.39
C GLU A 24 5.83 -5.49 4.19
N VAL A 25 5.38 -6.39 3.33
CA VAL A 25 6.18 -7.52 2.85
C VAL A 25 6.56 -7.22 1.41
N ILE A 26 7.84 -6.98 1.16
CA ILE A 26 8.33 -6.64 -0.17
C ILE A 26 8.55 -7.93 -0.96
N ILE A 27 7.73 -8.12 -2.00
CA ILE A 27 7.88 -9.25 -2.92
C ILE A 27 9.00 -8.95 -3.90
N CYS A 28 8.97 -7.76 -4.47
CA CYS A 28 10.01 -7.24 -5.36
C CYS A 28 9.88 -5.72 -5.47
N ASN A 29 10.99 -5.06 -5.75
CA ASN A 29 11.00 -3.65 -6.11
C ASN A 29 12.23 -3.40 -6.99
N HIS A 30 12.01 -3.21 -8.26
CA HIS A 30 13.06 -2.92 -9.22
C HIS A 30 12.54 -1.94 -10.29
N GLU A 31 13.39 -1.61 -11.26
CA GLU A 31 13.10 -0.57 -12.26
C GLU A 31 11.85 -0.81 -13.12
N LEU A 32 11.40 -2.07 -13.25
CA LEU A 32 10.26 -2.39 -14.11
C LEU A 32 8.94 -2.46 -13.36
N TYR A 33 8.93 -3.00 -12.13
CA TYR A 33 7.71 -3.13 -11.32
C TYR A 33 8.03 -3.38 -9.86
N CYS A 34 7.02 -3.18 -9.02
CA CYS A 34 7.08 -3.43 -7.59
C CYS A 34 5.85 -4.24 -7.17
N GLY A 35 6.04 -5.17 -6.24
CA GLY A 35 4.96 -5.92 -5.62
C GLY A 35 5.15 -5.97 -4.11
N LYS A 36 4.09 -5.69 -3.37
CA LYS A 36 4.08 -5.70 -1.91
C LYS A 36 2.82 -6.33 -1.37
N LEU A 37 2.92 -6.96 -0.21
CA LEU A 37 1.76 -7.25 0.64
C LEU A 37 1.73 -6.20 1.75
N LEU A 38 0.59 -5.57 1.93
CA LEU A 38 0.33 -4.62 3.02
C LEU A 38 -0.54 -5.35 4.04
N ARG A 39 0.05 -5.68 5.19
CA ARG A 39 -0.62 -6.45 6.24
C ARG A 39 -1.00 -5.51 7.36
N PHE A 40 -2.31 -5.37 7.58
CA PHE A 40 -2.89 -4.42 8.52
C PHE A 40 -3.38 -5.09 9.78
N LYS A 41 -3.12 -4.44 10.92
CA LYS A 41 -3.81 -4.71 12.18
C LYS A 41 -5.22 -4.11 12.10
N GLN A 42 -6.19 -4.75 12.76
CA GLN A 42 -7.53 -4.19 12.87
C GLN A 42 -7.50 -2.78 13.47
N GLY A 43 -8.23 -1.86 12.85
CA GLY A 43 -8.35 -0.47 13.28
C GLY A 43 -7.19 0.42 12.90
N ALA A 44 -6.15 -0.11 12.26
CA ALA A 44 -4.96 0.64 11.91
C ALA A 44 -5.08 1.30 10.54
N LYS A 45 -4.34 2.38 10.34
CA LYS A 45 -4.32 3.14 9.08
C LYS A 45 -2.92 3.70 8.82
N PHE A 46 -2.54 3.77 7.55
CA PHE A 46 -1.37 4.54 7.17
C PHE A 46 -1.74 6.01 6.91
N SER A 47 -0.74 6.84 6.65
CA SER A 47 -0.95 8.27 6.39
C SER A 47 -1.77 8.52 5.13
N MET A 48 -2.51 9.63 5.09
CA MET A 48 -2.97 10.19 3.84
C MET A 48 -1.75 10.75 3.11
N HIS A 49 -1.41 10.19 1.96
CA HIS A 49 -0.22 10.57 1.20
C HIS A 49 -0.42 10.35 -0.30
N TYR A 50 0.49 10.88 -1.09
CA TYR A 50 0.50 10.68 -2.52
C TYR A 50 1.93 10.47 -3.02
N HIS A 51 2.02 9.91 -4.22
CA HIS A 51 3.27 9.73 -4.96
C HIS A 51 3.18 10.52 -6.26
N MET A 52 4.28 11.13 -6.69
CA MET A 52 4.29 11.88 -7.95
C MET A 52 4.71 11.02 -9.14
N ILE A 53 5.48 9.96 -8.87
CA ILE A 53 6.03 9.06 -9.91
C ILE A 53 5.27 7.74 -9.92
N LYS A 54 5.05 7.16 -8.75
CA LYS A 54 4.49 5.82 -8.60
C LYS A 54 3.02 5.75 -9.03
N ASP A 55 2.74 4.81 -9.90
CA ASP A 55 1.40 4.39 -10.31
C ASP A 55 1.17 3.03 -9.68
N GLU A 56 0.12 2.88 -8.88
CA GLU A 56 -0.11 1.65 -8.13
C GLU A 56 -1.55 1.18 -8.21
N THR A 57 -1.73 -0.13 -8.08
CA THR A 57 -3.04 -0.76 -8.01
C THR A 57 -3.08 -1.66 -6.78
N TRP A 58 -4.16 -1.58 -6.01
CA TRP A 58 -4.41 -2.41 -4.84
C TRP A 58 -5.46 -3.46 -5.15
N TYR A 59 -5.23 -4.66 -4.65
CA TYR A 59 -6.17 -5.77 -4.62
C TYR A 59 -6.38 -6.18 -3.17
N VAL A 60 -7.65 -6.18 -2.72
CA VAL A 60 -7.97 -6.60 -1.35
C VAL A 60 -8.03 -8.11 -1.30
N ASP A 61 -7.05 -8.73 -0.64
CA ASP A 61 -6.94 -10.19 -0.50
C ASP A 61 -7.69 -10.71 0.72
N LYS A 62 -7.64 -9.98 1.83
CA LYS A 62 -8.31 -10.33 3.10
C LYS A 62 -8.81 -9.08 3.79
N GLY A 63 -9.94 -9.21 4.48
CA GLY A 63 -10.46 -8.16 5.34
C GLY A 63 -11.30 -7.12 4.63
N GLN A 64 -11.61 -6.07 5.37
CA GLN A 64 -12.42 -4.96 4.92
C GLN A 64 -11.75 -3.66 5.30
N PHE A 65 -11.78 -2.67 4.39
CA PHE A 65 -11.07 -1.40 4.53
C PHE A 65 -11.97 -0.22 4.24
N ILE A 66 -11.68 0.92 4.89
CA ILE A 66 -12.13 2.22 4.43
C ILE A 66 -11.01 2.76 3.53
N TYR A 67 -11.36 3.04 2.29
CA TYR A 67 -10.49 3.72 1.34
C TYR A 67 -10.89 5.19 1.30
N ARG A 68 -9.93 6.08 1.61
CA ARG A 68 -10.12 7.52 1.49
C ARG A 68 -9.21 8.06 0.40
N TRP A 69 -9.76 8.96 -0.39
CA TRP A 69 -8.95 9.75 -1.33
C TRP A 69 -9.41 11.19 -1.29
N ILE A 70 -8.55 12.10 -1.73
CA ILE A 70 -8.87 13.52 -1.81
C ILE A 70 -9.11 13.86 -3.28
N ASP A 71 -10.29 14.41 -3.58
CA ASP A 71 -10.56 15.01 -4.88
C ASP A 71 -9.69 16.25 -5.01
N THR A 72 -8.74 16.24 -5.94
CA THR A 72 -7.76 17.32 -6.08
C THR A 72 -8.35 18.59 -6.70
N GLU A 73 -9.53 18.52 -7.30
CA GLU A 73 -10.24 19.70 -7.83
C GLU A 73 -11.01 20.44 -6.74
N THR A 74 -11.64 19.70 -5.83
CA THR A 74 -12.50 20.27 -4.78
C THR A 74 -11.86 20.26 -3.40
N ALA A 75 -10.78 19.51 -3.20
CA ALA A 75 -10.14 19.22 -1.92
C ALA A 75 -11.03 18.42 -0.94
N GLU A 76 -12.13 17.88 -1.42
CA GLU A 76 -13.02 17.06 -0.59
C GLU A 76 -12.44 15.67 -0.36
N VAL A 77 -12.56 15.18 0.87
CA VAL A 77 -12.20 13.81 1.23
C VAL A 77 -13.38 12.91 0.91
N GLN A 78 -13.12 11.91 0.08
CA GLN A 78 -14.10 10.89 -0.29
C GLN A 78 -13.80 9.61 0.45
N GLU A 79 -14.83 8.82 0.75
CA GLU A 79 -14.68 7.53 1.42
C GLU A 79 -15.44 6.44 0.68
N GLN A 80 -14.87 5.24 0.67
CA GLN A 80 -15.51 4.06 0.10
C GLN A 80 -15.05 2.81 0.86
N ILE A 81 -15.97 1.88 1.11
CA ILE A 81 -15.63 0.59 1.69
C ILE A 81 -15.09 -0.32 0.59
N LEU A 82 -13.95 -0.96 0.86
CA LEU A 82 -13.38 -2.01 0.01
C LEU A 82 -13.56 -3.36 0.68
N ASN A 83 -14.03 -4.32 -0.09
CA ASN A 83 -14.21 -5.72 0.32
C ASN A 83 -13.23 -6.62 -0.44
N VAL A 84 -13.11 -7.86 0.02
CA VAL A 84 -12.27 -8.88 -0.65
C VAL A 84 -12.63 -8.96 -2.13
N GLY A 85 -11.61 -8.91 -2.97
CA GLY A 85 -11.76 -8.94 -4.42
C GLY A 85 -11.82 -7.55 -5.09
N ASP A 86 -12.00 -6.49 -4.30
CA ASP A 86 -12.01 -5.14 -4.86
C ASP A 86 -10.62 -4.72 -5.32
N VAL A 87 -10.60 -4.01 -6.44
CA VAL A 87 -9.38 -3.48 -7.06
C VAL A 87 -9.54 -1.98 -7.26
N VAL A 88 -8.52 -1.21 -6.88
CA VAL A 88 -8.49 0.23 -7.11
C VAL A 88 -7.09 0.70 -7.48
N ARG A 89 -7.02 1.55 -8.50
CA ARG A 89 -5.77 2.17 -8.97
C ARG A 89 -5.59 3.54 -8.36
N GLN A 90 -4.37 3.81 -7.88
CA GLN A 90 -3.94 5.12 -7.43
C GLN A 90 -3.04 5.74 -8.49
N LEU A 91 -3.54 6.77 -9.16
CA LEU A 91 -2.73 7.51 -10.15
C LEU A 91 -1.69 8.39 -9.44
N PRO A 92 -0.56 8.69 -10.11
CA PRO A 92 0.36 9.70 -9.59
C PRO A 92 -0.37 11.00 -9.24
N GLY A 93 -0.01 11.58 -8.10
CA GLY A 93 -0.62 12.82 -7.59
C GLY A 93 -1.93 12.64 -6.85
N GLN A 94 -2.49 11.43 -6.80
CA GLN A 94 -3.75 11.15 -6.11
C GLN A 94 -3.50 10.86 -4.63
N PRO A 95 -3.92 11.73 -3.69
CA PRO A 95 -3.82 11.41 -2.26
C PRO A 95 -4.75 10.26 -1.86
N HIS A 96 -4.22 9.36 -1.06
CA HIS A 96 -4.94 8.13 -0.67
C HIS A 96 -4.56 7.66 0.73
N GLN A 97 -5.48 6.94 1.35
CA GLN A 97 -5.33 6.35 2.68
C GLN A 97 -6.18 5.09 2.79
N LEU A 98 -5.67 4.06 3.45
CA LEU A 98 -6.45 2.89 3.88
C LEU A 98 -6.52 2.84 5.40
N GLU A 99 -7.70 2.50 5.88
CA GLU A 99 -7.93 2.15 7.29
C GLU A 99 -8.53 0.75 7.34
N ALA A 100 -7.95 -0.14 8.13
CA ALA A 100 -8.43 -1.51 8.25
C ALA A 100 -9.59 -1.60 9.24
N LEU A 101 -10.78 -1.95 8.76
CA LEU A 101 -11.93 -2.22 9.63
C LEU A 101 -11.76 -3.56 10.34
N THR A 102 -11.11 -4.50 9.69
CA THR A 102 -10.72 -5.79 10.23
C THR A 102 -9.23 -5.98 10.00
N GLU A 103 -8.61 -6.94 10.65
CA GLU A 103 -7.30 -7.42 10.21
C GLU A 103 -7.39 -7.81 8.74
N GLY A 104 -6.40 -7.45 7.94
CA GLY A 104 -6.49 -7.69 6.51
C GLY A 104 -5.18 -7.56 5.76
N VAL A 105 -5.25 -7.89 4.47
CA VAL A 105 -4.11 -7.87 3.56
C VAL A 105 -4.54 -7.25 2.23
N VAL A 106 -3.74 -6.29 1.79
CA VAL A 106 -3.85 -5.69 0.46
C VAL A 106 -2.60 -6.04 -0.34
N PHE A 107 -2.80 -6.51 -1.56
CA PHE A 107 -1.70 -6.75 -2.50
C PHE A 107 -1.53 -5.51 -3.37
N GLU A 108 -0.33 -4.93 -3.33
CA GLU A 108 0.02 -3.77 -4.16
C GLU A 108 0.89 -4.21 -5.32
N VAL A 109 0.48 -3.85 -6.53
CA VAL A 109 1.31 -3.92 -7.73
C VAL A 109 1.52 -2.50 -8.23
N SER A 110 2.76 -2.15 -8.55
CA SER A 110 3.08 -0.77 -8.91
C SER A 110 4.30 -0.67 -9.81
N THR A 111 4.55 0.55 -10.27
CA THR A 111 5.86 0.92 -10.79
C THR A 111 6.87 0.93 -9.65
N GLU A 112 8.15 1.14 -9.96
CA GLU A 112 9.21 1.16 -8.95
C GLU A 112 8.88 2.11 -7.79
N HIS A 113 9.09 1.62 -6.57
CA HIS A 113 8.90 2.42 -5.36
C HIS A 113 10.20 3.11 -4.97
N PHE A 114 10.11 4.42 -4.71
CA PHE A 114 11.18 5.24 -4.14
C PHE A 114 10.68 5.85 -2.84
N ASP A 115 11.41 5.68 -1.74
CA ASP A 115 11.03 6.24 -0.44
C ASP A 115 10.92 7.77 -0.49
N SER A 116 11.72 8.43 -1.35
CA SER A 116 11.69 9.87 -1.58
C SER A 116 10.45 10.35 -2.33
N ASP A 117 9.71 9.45 -2.97
CA ASP A 117 8.49 9.75 -3.75
C ASP A 117 7.23 9.55 -2.89
N SER A 118 7.23 10.10 -1.68
CA SER A 118 6.08 10.01 -0.79
C SER A 118 5.88 11.35 -0.09
N TYR A 119 4.69 11.92 -0.24
CA TYR A 119 4.34 13.24 0.26
C TYR A 119 3.13 13.11 1.19
N ARG A 120 3.35 13.37 2.47
CA ARG A 120 2.32 13.20 3.49
C ARG A 120 1.41 14.42 3.56
N VAL A 121 0.10 14.18 3.56
CA VAL A 121 -0.92 15.21 3.81
C VAL A 121 -1.24 15.25 5.30
N TRP A 122 -1.52 14.09 5.93
CA TRP A 122 -1.61 13.96 7.39
C TRP A 122 -1.19 12.55 7.83
N LYS A 123 -0.90 12.44 9.11
CA LYS A 123 -0.37 11.21 9.71
C LYS A 123 -1.39 10.09 9.77
N GLY A 124 -0.90 8.85 9.68
CA GLY A 124 -1.58 7.66 10.12
C GLY A 124 -0.93 7.11 11.39
N ASP A 125 -1.06 5.82 11.62
CA ASP A 125 -0.43 5.14 12.75
C ASP A 125 1.08 4.97 12.47
N THR A 126 1.89 5.34 13.43
CA THR A 126 3.35 5.25 13.36
C THR A 126 3.89 4.33 14.45
N LEU A 127 5.11 3.85 14.22
CA LEU A 127 5.84 3.10 15.23
C LEU A 127 6.21 3.98 16.42
#